data_81ff75eea7c5b4183fc181325f9d67d8
#
_entry.id   81ff75eea7c5b4183fc181325f9d67d8
#
_cell.length_a   1.000
_cell.length_b   1.000
_cell.length_c   1.000
_cell.angle_alpha   90.00
_cell.angle_beta   90.00
_cell.angle_gamma   90.00
#
_symmetry.space_group_name_H-M   'P 1'
#
loop_
_entity.id
_entity.type
_entity.pdbx_description
1 polymer ?
#
loop_
_entity_poly.entity_id
_entity_poly.type
_entity_poly.pdbx_seq_one_letter_code
_entity_poly.pdbx_strand_id
1 'polypeptide(L)'
;MRRMGAGFVGILSAELHFPENGSLKGKRKELLSVKAQLQRRFGASVAEVDHHELWQRARLTLSCVSRGYREVEELMDGAERYLAGQAFELGRIERNVVTLDD
;
A
#
# COMPACT_ATOMS: atom_id res chain seq x y z
N MET A 1 21.32 12.27 -28.78
CA MET A 1 21.63 11.71 -27.44
C MET A 1 20.39 11.10 -26.83
N ARG A 2 20.54 9.91 -26.30
CA ARG A 2 19.42 9.21 -25.66
C ARG A 2 19.12 9.79 -24.30
N ARG A 3 17.84 10.07 -24.03
CA ARG A 3 17.39 10.54 -22.73
C ARG A 3 17.41 9.38 -21.72
N MET A 4 17.90 9.66 -20.51
CA MET A 4 17.85 8.71 -19.42
C MET A 4 16.45 8.70 -18.79
N GLY A 5 15.93 7.54 -18.55
CA GLY A 5 14.64 7.38 -17.89
C GLY A 5 14.71 7.70 -16.40
N ALA A 6 13.65 8.29 -15.87
CA ALA A 6 13.54 8.63 -14.45
C ALA A 6 12.78 7.56 -13.64
N GLY A 7 12.33 6.49 -14.29
CA GLY A 7 11.59 5.43 -13.62
C GLY A 7 10.13 5.77 -13.39
N PHE A 8 9.48 4.91 -12.62
CA PHE A 8 8.04 5.01 -12.34
C PHE A 8 7.77 4.84 -10.86
N VAL A 9 6.74 5.52 -10.38
CA VAL A 9 6.25 5.39 -9.01
C VAL A 9 4.81 4.90 -9.06
N GLY A 10 4.55 3.75 -8.46
CA GLY A 10 3.19 3.25 -8.26
C GLY A 10 2.67 3.74 -6.92
N ILE A 11 1.44 4.24 -6.91
CA ILE A 11 0.75 4.68 -5.70
C ILE A 11 -0.51 3.85 -5.58
N LEU A 12 -0.73 3.26 -4.40
CA LEU A 12 -1.91 2.47 -4.09
C LEU A 12 -2.47 2.93 -2.76
N SER A 13 -3.76 3.24 -2.72
CA SER A 13 -4.44 3.62 -1.49
C SER A 13 -5.62 2.68 -1.27
N ALA A 14 -5.74 2.14 -0.05
CA ALA A 14 -6.72 1.10 0.25
C ALA A 14 -7.42 1.37 1.58
N GLU A 15 -8.74 1.16 1.59
CA GLU A 15 -9.52 1.13 2.81
C GLU A 15 -9.44 -0.27 3.43
N LEU A 16 -9.16 -0.33 4.73
CA LEU A 16 -9.14 -1.57 5.48
C LEU A 16 -10.22 -1.53 6.55
N HIS A 17 -10.91 -2.65 6.74
CA HIS A 17 -11.92 -2.80 7.77
C HIS A 17 -11.56 -3.97 8.68
N PHE A 18 -11.60 -3.72 9.99
CA PHE A 18 -11.22 -4.68 11.03
C PHE A 18 -12.43 -4.99 11.90
N PRO A 19 -13.41 -5.80 11.42
CA PRO A 19 -14.69 -5.95 12.11
C PRO A 19 -14.56 -6.60 13.48
N GLU A 20 -13.54 -7.44 13.69
CA GLU A 20 -13.31 -8.14 14.94
C GLU A 20 -12.47 -7.35 15.94
N ASN A 21 -11.91 -6.21 15.53
CA ASN A 21 -11.01 -5.45 16.38
C ASN A 21 -11.78 -4.55 17.34
N GLY A 22 -11.41 -4.58 18.62
CA GLY A 22 -12.09 -3.83 19.67
C GLY A 22 -11.27 -2.69 20.28
N SER A 23 -10.11 -2.32 19.71
CA SER A 23 -9.27 -1.29 20.32
C SER A 23 -8.33 -0.63 19.32
N LEU A 24 -7.91 0.61 19.61
CA LEU A 24 -6.86 1.29 18.84
C LEU A 24 -5.52 0.56 18.95
N LYS A 25 -5.22 0.01 20.12
CA LYS A 25 -3.99 -0.76 20.34
C LYS A 25 -3.92 -1.96 19.41
N GLY A 26 -5.03 -2.71 19.30
CA GLY A 26 -5.11 -3.86 18.41
C GLY A 26 -4.93 -3.47 16.94
N LYS A 27 -5.58 -2.39 16.52
CA LYS A 27 -5.44 -1.88 15.15
C LYS A 27 -4.01 -1.48 14.86
N ARG A 28 -3.36 -0.74 15.76
CA ARG A 28 -1.98 -0.30 15.59
C ARG A 28 -1.03 -1.48 15.46
N LYS A 29 -1.24 -2.53 16.25
CA LYS A 29 -0.43 -3.75 16.18
C LYS A 29 -0.55 -4.42 14.82
N GLU A 30 -1.77 -4.57 14.30
CA GLU A 30 -2.00 -5.14 12.98
C GLU A 30 -1.39 -4.29 11.87
N LEU A 31 -1.57 -2.99 11.92
CA LEU A 31 -1.02 -2.08 10.92
C LEU A 31 0.51 -2.08 10.92
N LEU A 32 1.12 -2.19 12.10
CA LEU A 32 2.59 -2.26 12.19
C LEU A 32 3.11 -3.50 11.45
N SER A 33 2.46 -4.64 11.65
CA SER A 33 2.81 -5.88 10.97
C SER A 33 2.60 -5.78 9.45
N VAL A 34 1.47 -5.24 9.02
CA VAL A 34 1.15 -5.07 7.60
C VAL A 34 2.16 -4.15 6.92
N LYS A 35 2.47 -3.01 7.55
CA LYS A 35 3.46 -2.07 7.00
C LYS A 35 4.82 -2.73 6.85
N ALA A 36 5.26 -3.48 7.86
CA ALA A 36 6.54 -4.18 7.82
C ALA A 36 6.59 -5.20 6.67
N GLN A 37 5.52 -5.95 6.45
CA GLN A 37 5.45 -6.92 5.36
C GLN A 37 5.46 -6.24 3.99
N LEU A 38 4.71 -5.16 3.83
CA LEU A 38 4.69 -4.43 2.57
C LEU A 38 6.07 -3.83 2.24
N GLN A 39 6.77 -3.31 3.24
CA GLN A 39 8.12 -2.80 3.08
C GLN A 39 9.09 -3.90 2.67
N ARG A 40 9.06 -5.03 3.37
CA ARG A 40 9.98 -6.13 3.14
C ARG A 40 9.75 -6.85 1.81
N ARG A 41 8.50 -7.09 1.46
CA ARG A 41 8.15 -7.91 0.29
C ARG A 41 8.14 -7.13 -1.02
N PHE A 42 7.78 -5.85 -0.97
CA PHE A 42 7.56 -5.05 -2.18
C PHE A 42 8.39 -3.79 -2.23
N GLY A 43 9.24 -3.58 -1.23
CA GLY A 43 10.01 -2.33 -1.16
C GLY A 43 9.16 -1.10 -1.01
N ALA A 44 7.94 -1.25 -0.46
CA ALA A 44 6.99 -0.16 -0.40
C ALA A 44 7.29 0.78 0.76
N SER A 45 7.01 2.07 0.54
CA SER A 45 6.87 3.04 1.60
C SER A 45 5.39 3.14 1.93
N VAL A 46 5.01 3.03 3.21
CA VAL A 46 3.62 2.87 3.63
C VAL A 46 3.28 3.79 4.78
N ALA A 47 2.10 4.40 4.72
CA ALA A 47 1.59 5.22 5.82
C ALA A 47 0.09 5.01 6.01
N GLU A 48 -0.36 5.09 7.26
CA GLU A 48 -1.79 5.25 7.56
C GLU A 48 -2.13 6.72 7.34
N VAL A 49 -3.05 7.00 6.42
CA VAL A 49 -3.32 8.37 5.98
C VAL A 49 -4.67 8.91 6.43
N ASP A 50 -5.55 8.05 6.94
CA ASP A 50 -6.86 8.47 7.44
C ASP A 50 -7.40 7.46 8.45
N HIS A 51 -8.42 7.85 9.19
CA HIS A 51 -9.13 7.03 10.20
C HIS A 51 -8.28 6.65 11.42
N HIS A 52 -7.31 7.50 11.78
CA HIS A 52 -6.38 7.22 12.88
C HIS A 52 -7.09 6.90 14.21
N GLU A 53 -8.21 7.57 14.48
CA GLU A 53 -8.94 7.42 15.73
C GLU A 53 -10.03 6.34 15.70
N LEU A 54 -10.26 5.70 14.55
CA LEU A 54 -11.26 4.65 14.43
C LEU A 54 -10.64 3.29 14.69
N TRP A 55 -11.30 2.47 15.50
CA TRP A 55 -10.78 1.15 15.88
C TRP A 55 -10.83 0.14 14.74
N GLN A 56 -11.84 0.25 13.89
CA GLN A 56 -12.19 -0.79 12.94
C GLN A 56 -11.94 -0.39 11.50
N ARG A 57 -11.31 0.76 11.28
CA ARG A 57 -11.02 1.25 9.93
C ARG A 57 -9.63 1.86 9.87
N ALA A 58 -8.99 1.69 8.72
CA ALA A 58 -7.75 2.38 8.40
C ALA A 58 -7.72 2.66 6.91
N ARG A 59 -7.05 3.74 6.53
CA ARG A 59 -6.70 3.95 5.13
C ARG A 59 -5.19 3.93 5.04
N LEU A 60 -4.67 3.00 4.22
CA LEU A 60 -3.24 2.91 3.96
C LEU A 60 -2.94 3.41 2.55
N THR A 61 -1.88 4.20 2.43
CA THR A 61 -1.33 4.55 1.13
C THR A 61 0.10 4.05 1.08
N LEU A 62 0.45 3.39 -0.02
CA LEU A 62 1.79 2.90 -0.25
C LEU A 62 2.32 3.38 -1.60
N SER A 63 3.65 3.38 -1.73
CA SER A 63 4.30 3.66 -3.00
C SER A 63 5.41 2.66 -3.25
N CYS A 64 5.57 2.29 -4.53
CA CYS A 64 6.65 1.43 -5.01
C CYS A 64 7.32 2.12 -6.17
N VAL A 65 8.64 1.96 -6.26
CA VAL A 65 9.43 2.59 -7.31
C VAL A 65 10.17 1.50 -8.08
N SER A 66 10.17 1.61 -9.40
CA SER A 66 11.01 0.78 -10.25
C SER A 66 11.36 1.51 -11.54
N ARG A 67 12.33 0.97 -12.27
CA ARG A 67 12.75 1.56 -13.56
C ARG A 67 11.74 1.32 -14.68
N GLY A 68 10.85 0.33 -14.54
CA GLY A 68 9.90 -0.06 -15.59
C GLY A 68 8.47 0.01 -15.13
N TYR A 69 7.58 0.37 -16.05
CA TYR A 69 6.14 0.44 -15.79
C TYR A 69 5.60 -0.93 -15.35
N ARG A 70 5.99 -2.00 -16.06
CA ARG A 70 5.51 -3.36 -15.77
C ARG A 70 5.95 -3.81 -14.37
N GLU A 71 7.19 -3.54 -13.99
CA GLU A 71 7.69 -3.92 -12.67
C GLU A 71 6.90 -3.24 -11.56
N VAL A 72 6.56 -1.95 -11.74
CA VAL A 72 5.74 -1.23 -10.78
C VAL A 72 4.33 -1.83 -10.69
N GLU A 73 3.73 -2.15 -11.83
CA GLU A 73 2.42 -2.80 -11.86
C GLU A 73 2.46 -4.15 -11.12
N GLU A 74 3.50 -4.93 -11.33
CA GLU A 74 3.67 -6.22 -10.64
C GLU A 74 3.83 -6.07 -9.14
N LEU A 75 4.58 -5.04 -8.70
CA LEU A 75 4.74 -4.76 -7.27
C LEU A 75 3.39 -4.38 -6.64
N MET A 76 2.61 -3.52 -7.30
CA MET A 76 1.31 -3.13 -6.80
C MET A 76 0.31 -4.29 -6.80
N ASP A 77 0.34 -5.14 -7.84
CA ASP A 77 -0.49 -6.35 -7.88
C ASP A 77 -0.16 -7.27 -6.71
N GLY A 78 1.12 -7.45 -6.43
CA GLY A 78 1.57 -8.25 -5.28
C GLY A 78 1.12 -7.67 -3.96
N ALA A 79 1.25 -6.36 -3.78
CA ALA A 79 0.82 -5.67 -2.56
C ALA A 79 -0.68 -5.82 -2.36
N GLU A 80 -1.47 -5.66 -3.42
CA GLU A 80 -2.92 -5.82 -3.37
C GLU A 80 -3.31 -7.24 -3.00
N ARG A 81 -2.67 -8.25 -3.60
CA ARG A 81 -2.92 -9.67 -3.25
C ARG A 81 -2.57 -9.95 -1.80
N TYR A 82 -1.45 -9.40 -1.32
CA TYR A 82 -1.07 -9.55 0.08
C TYR A 82 -2.16 -8.98 0.99
N LEU A 83 -2.62 -7.76 0.73
CA LEU A 83 -3.66 -7.12 1.54
C LEU A 83 -4.96 -7.92 1.51
N ALA A 84 -5.36 -8.42 0.35
CA ALA A 84 -6.59 -9.20 0.20
C ALA A 84 -6.55 -10.53 0.94
N GLY A 85 -5.35 -11.05 1.20
CA GLY A 85 -5.17 -12.33 1.88
C GLY A 85 -5.11 -12.24 3.41
N GLN A 86 -5.23 -11.03 3.99
CA GLN A 86 -5.15 -10.85 5.43
C GLN A 86 -6.51 -11.06 6.11
N ALA A 87 -6.49 -11.06 7.46
CA ALA A 87 -7.70 -11.29 8.25
C ALA A 87 -8.70 -10.13 8.19
N PHE A 88 -8.24 -8.92 7.92
CA PHE A 88 -9.14 -7.78 7.76
C PHE A 88 -9.80 -7.79 6.37
N GLU A 89 -10.85 -6.98 6.24
CA GLU A 89 -11.54 -6.82 4.96
C GLU A 89 -10.92 -5.70 4.16
N LEU A 90 -10.65 -5.97 2.89
CA LEU A 90 -10.13 -4.99 1.96
C LEU A 90 -11.29 -4.29 1.25
N GLY A 91 -11.38 -2.98 1.41
CA GLY A 91 -12.41 -2.17 0.79
C GLY A 91 -11.94 -1.52 -0.50
N ARG A 92 -12.33 -0.27 -0.68
CA ARG A 92 -12.03 0.48 -1.91
C ARG A 92 -10.53 0.64 -2.10
N ILE A 93 -10.07 0.41 -3.34
CA ILE A 93 -8.68 0.57 -3.75
C ILE A 93 -8.60 1.59 -4.87
N GLU A 94 -7.62 2.49 -4.78
CA GLU A 94 -7.27 3.42 -5.84
C GLU A 94 -5.80 3.23 -6.18
N ARG A 95 -5.48 3.24 -7.47
CA ARG A 95 -4.10 3.05 -7.95
C ARG A 95 -3.77 4.06 -9.03
N ASN A 96 -2.50 4.48 -9.06
CA ASN A 96 -1.98 5.31 -10.13
C ASN A 96 -0.48 5.05 -10.31
N VAL A 97 0.02 5.29 -11.50
CA VAL A 97 1.46 5.23 -11.79
C VAL A 97 1.87 6.57 -12.37
N VAL A 98 2.92 7.14 -11.81
CA VAL A 98 3.44 8.44 -12.25
C VAL A 98 4.90 8.31 -12.65
N THR A 99 5.33 9.19 -13.54
CA THR A 99 6.71 9.26 -14.00
C THR A 99 7.08 10.72 -14.31
N LEU A 100 8.38 11.02 -14.19
CA LEU A 100 8.90 12.34 -14.57
C LEU A 100 9.27 12.42 -16.05
N ASP A 101 9.10 11.31 -16.78
CA ASP A 101 9.52 11.23 -18.19
C ASP A 101 8.51 11.81 -19.18
N ASP A 102 7.39 12.26 -18.73
CA ASP A 102 6.34 12.85 -19.57
C ASP A 102 6.55 14.34 -19.83
#